data_34afbba66685cbda5d61d1a90f469e55
#
_entry.id   34afbba66685cbda5d61d1a90f469e55
#
_cell.length_a   1.000
_cell.length_b   1.000
_cell.length_c   1.000
_cell.angle_alpha   90.00
_cell.angle_beta   90.00
_cell.angle_gamma   90.00
#
_symmetry.space_group_name_H-M   'P 1'
#
loop_
_entity.id
_entity.type
_entity.pdbx_description
1 polymer ?
#
loop_
_entity_poly.entity_id
_entity_poly.type
_entity_poly.pdbx_seq_one_letter_code
_entity_poly.pdbx_strand_id
1 'polypeptide(L)'
;CLHYALTRPGVAAVMSGAHTVDELEKCLEYTTAADVEKDYAAAFAALPKISWEGHCMYCGHCAPCPQGIDVAAVTKFLNLTKAQNSVPETVREHYAALRHHAGECVKCGACEKRCPFKVTVIQNMQEAVKVFGM
;
A
#
# COMPACT_ATOMS: atom_id res chain seq x y z
N CYS A 1 -1.02 11.14 -16.75
CA CYS A 1 -0.11 10.98 -15.59
C CYS A 1 1.20 11.75 -15.78
N LEU A 2 1.94 11.59 -16.89
CA LEU A 2 3.24 12.24 -17.10
C LEU A 2 3.12 13.77 -17.04
N HIS A 3 2.14 14.35 -17.74
CA HIS A 3 1.90 15.80 -17.72
C HIS A 3 1.63 16.32 -16.31
N TYR A 4 0.79 15.62 -15.53
CA TYR A 4 0.53 16.00 -14.15
C TYR A 4 1.81 16.06 -13.32
N ALA A 5 2.66 15.06 -13.42
CA ALA A 5 3.90 15.00 -12.64
C ALA A 5 4.91 16.07 -13.10
N LEU A 6 5.16 16.17 -14.41
CA LEU A 6 6.15 17.10 -14.98
C LEU A 6 5.79 18.59 -14.81
N THR A 7 4.52 18.91 -14.60
CA THR A 7 4.08 20.29 -14.36
C THR A 7 4.10 20.68 -12.87
N ARG A 8 4.52 19.79 -11.94
CA ARG A 8 4.63 20.14 -10.52
C ARG A 8 5.91 20.93 -10.25
N PRO A 9 5.85 21.98 -9.44
CA PRO A 9 7.04 22.73 -9.02
C PRO A 9 8.06 21.79 -8.37
N GLY A 10 9.32 21.91 -8.77
CA GLY A 10 10.42 21.11 -8.22
C GLY A 10 10.60 19.70 -8.82
N VAL A 11 9.72 19.25 -9.72
CA VAL A 11 9.92 17.98 -10.45
C VAL A 11 10.76 18.24 -11.69
N ALA A 12 12.00 17.75 -11.70
CA ALA A 12 12.94 17.90 -12.82
C ALA A 12 12.83 16.74 -13.84
N ALA A 13 12.42 15.56 -13.41
CA ALA A 13 12.28 14.39 -14.27
C ALA A 13 11.25 13.40 -13.70
N VAL A 14 10.70 12.56 -14.58
CA VAL A 14 9.77 11.48 -14.23
C VAL A 14 10.24 10.18 -14.85
N MET A 15 10.34 9.13 -14.01
CA MET A 15 10.60 7.77 -14.47
C MET A 15 9.26 7.05 -14.64
N SER A 16 8.93 6.66 -15.86
CA SER A 16 7.62 6.11 -16.22
C SER A 16 7.36 4.69 -15.70
N GLY A 17 8.40 3.95 -15.29
CA GLY A 17 8.29 2.56 -14.87
C GLY A 17 7.88 1.61 -16.00
N ALA A 18 8.20 1.94 -17.27
CA ALA A 18 7.90 1.10 -18.43
C ALA A 18 8.68 -0.23 -18.34
N HIS A 19 8.00 -1.36 -18.57
CA HIS A 19 8.56 -2.71 -18.58
C HIS A 19 8.83 -3.23 -19.99
N THR A 20 8.21 -2.64 -21.01
CA THR A 20 8.34 -3.01 -22.42
C THR A 20 8.69 -1.83 -23.28
N VAL A 21 9.21 -2.10 -24.50
CA VAL A 21 9.51 -1.07 -25.49
C VAL A 21 8.24 -0.33 -25.91
N ASP A 22 7.13 -1.04 -26.11
CA ASP A 22 5.84 -0.46 -26.49
C ASP A 22 5.31 0.51 -25.42
N GLU A 23 5.49 0.17 -24.12
CA GLU A 23 5.12 1.07 -23.03
C GLU A 23 6.01 2.32 -23.00
N LEU A 24 7.29 2.17 -23.30
CA LEU A 24 8.22 3.29 -23.39
C LEU A 24 7.84 4.21 -24.55
N GLU A 25 7.55 3.65 -25.73
CA GLU A 25 7.12 4.41 -26.92
C GLU A 25 5.84 5.23 -26.63
N LYS A 26 4.85 4.61 -25.98
CA LYS A 26 3.64 5.33 -25.51
C LYS A 26 3.95 6.46 -24.53
N CYS A 27 4.94 6.29 -23.66
CA CYS A 27 5.37 7.37 -22.78
C CYS A 27 6.03 8.51 -23.57
N LEU A 28 6.78 8.19 -24.64
CA LEU A 28 7.44 9.18 -25.50
C LEU A 28 6.46 9.98 -26.36
N GLU A 29 5.28 9.45 -26.68
CA GLU A 29 4.19 10.20 -27.34
C GLU A 29 3.85 11.52 -26.60
N TYR A 30 4.06 11.57 -25.29
CA TYR A 30 3.90 12.79 -24.49
C TYR A 30 4.72 13.97 -25.03
N THR A 31 5.89 13.73 -25.60
CA THR A 31 6.79 14.77 -26.09
C THR A 31 6.23 15.52 -27.29
N THR A 32 5.41 14.85 -28.10
CA THR A 32 4.80 15.38 -29.34
C THR A 32 3.30 15.67 -29.19
N ALA A 33 2.68 15.26 -28.09
CA ALA A 33 1.26 15.45 -27.83
C ALA A 33 0.91 16.94 -27.76
N ALA A 34 -0.24 17.31 -28.32
CA ALA A 34 -0.77 18.68 -28.26
C ALA A 34 -1.24 19.03 -26.83
N ASP A 35 -1.33 20.31 -26.50
CA ASP A 35 -1.72 20.73 -25.14
C ASP A 35 -3.15 20.28 -24.78
N VAL A 36 -4.05 20.22 -25.75
CA VAL A 36 -5.42 19.70 -25.54
C VAL A 36 -5.43 18.22 -25.14
N GLU A 37 -4.50 17.44 -25.66
CA GLU A 37 -4.37 16.01 -25.34
C GLU A 37 -3.74 15.81 -23.95
N LYS A 38 -3.03 16.79 -23.45
CA LYS A 38 -2.41 16.82 -22.11
C LYS A 38 -3.39 17.27 -21.03
N ASP A 39 -4.55 17.84 -21.40
CA ASP A 39 -5.56 18.22 -20.42
C ASP A 39 -6.18 16.99 -19.77
N TYR A 40 -5.92 16.84 -18.48
CA TYR A 40 -6.41 15.72 -17.67
C TYR A 40 -7.58 16.09 -16.75
N ALA A 41 -8.07 17.35 -16.80
CA ALA A 41 -9.08 17.84 -15.86
C ALA A 41 -10.37 17.01 -15.92
N ALA A 42 -10.87 16.73 -17.13
CA ALA A 42 -12.06 15.90 -17.34
C ALA A 42 -11.84 14.45 -16.89
N ALA A 43 -10.68 13.87 -17.21
CA ALA A 43 -10.31 12.51 -16.79
C ALA A 43 -10.22 12.41 -15.26
N PHE A 44 -9.62 13.39 -14.60
CA PHE A 44 -9.55 13.45 -13.13
C PHE A 44 -10.94 13.60 -12.48
N ALA A 45 -11.82 14.41 -13.07
CA ALA A 45 -13.18 14.58 -12.56
C ALA A 45 -14.02 13.29 -12.66
N ALA A 46 -13.74 12.47 -13.67
CA ALA A 46 -14.42 11.18 -13.90
C ALA A 46 -13.86 10.03 -13.06
N LEU A 47 -12.67 10.19 -12.44
CA LEU A 47 -12.10 9.13 -11.59
C LEU A 47 -12.97 8.90 -10.36
N PRO A 48 -13.20 7.63 -9.98
CA PRO A 48 -13.89 7.33 -8.74
C PRO A 48 -13.07 7.88 -7.57
N LYS A 49 -13.76 8.50 -6.61
CA LYS A 49 -13.12 8.93 -5.36
C LYS A 49 -12.73 7.68 -4.57
N ILE A 50 -11.45 7.36 -4.57
CA ILE A 50 -10.91 6.22 -3.82
C ILE A 50 -10.95 6.58 -2.34
N SER A 51 -11.66 5.80 -1.55
CA SER A 51 -11.57 5.84 -0.10
C SER A 51 -10.44 4.91 0.36
N TRP A 52 -9.55 5.43 1.19
CA TRP A 52 -8.53 4.63 1.87
C TRP A 52 -9.01 4.06 3.21
N GLU A 53 -10.27 4.28 3.55
CA GLU A 53 -10.88 3.73 4.75
C GLU A 53 -10.84 2.19 4.70
N GLY A 54 -10.43 1.58 5.81
CA GLY A 54 -10.22 0.14 5.89
C GLY A 54 -8.89 -0.38 5.30
N HIS A 55 -8.14 0.45 4.57
CA HIS A 55 -6.87 0.05 3.96
C HIS A 55 -5.68 0.50 4.80
N CYS A 56 -4.80 -0.44 5.13
CA CYS A 56 -3.59 -0.13 5.89
C CYS A 56 -2.56 0.56 4.99
N MET A 57 -2.17 1.77 5.36
CA MET A 57 -1.15 2.57 4.67
C MET A 57 0.24 2.42 5.31
N TYR A 58 0.41 1.47 6.22
CA TYR A 58 1.68 1.16 6.92
C TYR A 58 2.33 2.39 7.59
N CYS A 59 1.52 3.37 7.96
CA CYS A 59 1.95 4.69 8.47
C CYS A 59 2.43 4.69 9.93
N GLY A 60 2.29 3.56 10.65
CA GLY A 60 2.77 3.41 12.02
C GLY A 60 1.92 4.04 13.13
N HIS A 61 0.82 4.74 12.83
CA HIS A 61 -0.06 5.36 13.85
C HIS A 61 -0.66 4.37 14.86
N CYS A 62 -0.72 3.08 14.50
CA CYS A 62 -1.14 2.02 15.40
C CYS A 62 -0.18 1.76 16.57
N ALA A 63 1.08 2.19 16.47
CA ALA A 63 2.08 2.05 17.55
C ALA A 63 1.87 3.09 18.68
N PRO A 64 2.33 2.79 19.91
CA PRO A 64 2.90 1.52 20.35
C PRO A 64 1.83 0.46 20.63
N CYS A 65 2.13 -0.81 20.33
CA CYS A 65 1.30 -1.92 20.78
C CYS A 65 1.70 -2.32 22.21
N PRO A 66 0.75 -2.54 23.15
CA PRO A 66 1.08 -2.99 24.51
C PRO A 66 1.84 -4.32 24.55
N GLN A 67 1.64 -5.18 23.53
CA GLN A 67 2.35 -6.46 23.40
C GLN A 67 3.61 -6.34 22.53
N GLY A 68 4.01 -5.15 22.12
CA GLY A 68 5.20 -4.95 21.28
C GLY A 68 5.05 -5.36 19.82
N ILE A 69 3.86 -5.75 19.36
CA ILE A 69 3.62 -6.19 17.98
C ILE A 69 3.83 -5.01 17.03
N ASP A 70 4.64 -5.20 15.99
CA ASP A 70 4.65 -4.29 14.84
C ASP A 70 3.43 -4.56 13.95
N VAL A 71 2.34 -3.90 14.29
CA VAL A 71 1.04 -4.05 13.61
C VAL A 71 1.14 -3.72 12.13
N ALA A 72 1.96 -2.73 11.76
CA ALA A 72 2.13 -2.32 10.37
C ALA A 72 2.86 -3.41 9.56
N ALA A 73 3.94 -3.97 10.12
CA ALA A 73 4.68 -5.06 9.48
C ALA A 73 3.83 -6.34 9.36
N VAL A 74 3.13 -6.74 10.42
CA VAL A 74 2.21 -7.90 10.37
C VAL A 74 1.16 -7.72 9.28
N THR A 75 0.50 -6.55 9.23
CA THR A 75 -0.52 -6.27 8.22
C THR A 75 0.06 -6.25 6.80
N LYS A 76 1.29 -5.72 6.63
CA LYS A 76 2.00 -5.74 5.35
C LYS A 76 2.22 -7.17 4.86
N PHE A 77 2.76 -8.05 5.69
CA PHE A 77 3.00 -9.43 5.30
C PHE A 77 1.70 -10.17 4.99
N LEU A 78 0.63 -9.96 5.76
CA LEU A 78 -0.69 -10.49 5.46
C LEU A 78 -1.20 -10.02 4.08
N ASN A 79 -1.09 -8.74 3.78
CA ASN A 79 -1.54 -8.20 2.49
C ASN A 79 -0.72 -8.73 1.31
N LEU A 80 0.58 -9.00 1.50
CA LEU A 80 1.42 -9.63 0.47
C LEU A 80 0.95 -11.06 0.14
N THR A 81 0.46 -11.82 1.12
CA THR A 81 -0.11 -13.15 0.86
C THR A 81 -1.42 -13.08 0.09
N LYS A 82 -2.27 -12.10 0.43
CA LYS A 82 -3.55 -11.87 -0.27
C LYS A 82 -3.33 -11.47 -1.74
N ALA A 83 -2.36 -10.58 -1.98
CA ALA A 83 -2.05 -10.10 -3.33
C ALA A 83 -1.52 -11.23 -4.25
N GLN A 84 -0.89 -12.26 -3.69
CA GLN A 84 -0.29 -13.36 -4.45
C GLN A 84 -1.11 -14.66 -4.41
N ASN A 85 -2.23 -14.69 -3.71
CA ASN A 85 -3.05 -15.89 -3.46
C ASN A 85 -2.24 -17.08 -2.90
N SER A 86 -1.10 -16.81 -2.26
CA SER A 86 -0.18 -17.80 -1.69
C SER A 86 0.67 -17.14 -0.62
N VAL A 87 1.38 -17.96 0.17
CA VAL A 87 2.37 -17.48 1.14
C VAL A 87 3.77 -17.73 0.57
N PRO A 88 4.39 -16.73 -0.09
CA PRO A 88 5.76 -16.88 -0.58
C PRO A 88 6.72 -17.20 0.58
N GLU A 89 7.73 -18.02 0.32
CA GLU A 89 8.71 -18.44 1.34
C GLU A 89 9.40 -17.21 1.98
N THR A 90 9.82 -16.25 1.17
CA THR A 90 10.45 -15.02 1.66
C THR A 90 9.54 -14.22 2.61
N VAL A 91 8.23 -14.18 2.34
CA VAL A 91 7.26 -13.52 3.22
C VAL A 91 7.13 -14.28 4.53
N ARG A 92 7.12 -15.61 4.49
CA ARG A 92 7.08 -16.48 5.68
C ARG A 92 8.31 -16.29 6.55
N GLU A 93 9.50 -16.30 5.93
CA GLU A 93 10.78 -16.09 6.63
C GLU A 93 10.84 -14.72 7.32
N HIS A 94 10.47 -13.66 6.60
CA HIS A 94 10.46 -12.31 7.17
C HIS A 94 9.41 -12.14 8.27
N TYR A 95 8.24 -12.77 8.13
CA TYR A 95 7.24 -12.77 9.19
C TYR A 95 7.76 -13.51 10.44
N ALA A 96 8.38 -14.68 10.26
CA ALA A 96 8.95 -15.47 11.37
C ALA A 96 10.10 -14.73 12.09
N ALA A 97 10.80 -13.84 11.39
CA ALA A 97 11.87 -13.03 11.97
C ALA A 97 11.37 -11.83 12.80
N LEU A 98 10.06 -11.56 12.83
CA LEU A 98 9.50 -10.52 13.69
C LEU A 98 9.70 -10.91 15.17
N ARG A 99 9.94 -9.90 16.00
CA ARG A 99 10.14 -10.11 17.45
C ARG A 99 8.86 -10.56 18.16
N HIS A 100 7.72 -10.06 17.70
CA HIS A 100 6.39 -10.37 18.24
C HIS A 100 5.43 -10.64 17.08
N HIS A 101 4.58 -11.65 17.24
CA HIS A 101 3.69 -12.15 16.21
C HIS A 101 2.22 -11.82 16.50
N ALA A 102 1.38 -12.01 15.49
CA ALA A 102 -0.05 -11.72 15.58
C ALA A 102 -0.77 -12.52 16.68
N GLY A 103 -0.29 -13.72 17.01
CA GLY A 103 -0.84 -14.57 18.07
C GLY A 103 -0.76 -13.97 19.47
N GLU A 104 0.16 -13.03 19.69
CA GLU A 104 0.31 -12.32 20.97
C GLU A 104 -0.74 -11.19 21.14
N CYS A 105 -1.62 -10.98 20.15
CA CYS A 105 -2.61 -9.90 20.18
C CYS A 105 -3.71 -10.16 21.23
N VAL A 106 -3.75 -9.32 22.26
CA VAL A 106 -4.77 -9.36 23.33
C VAL A 106 -6.07 -8.64 22.97
N LYS A 107 -6.25 -8.22 21.72
CA LYS A 107 -7.48 -7.59 21.19
C LYS A 107 -7.92 -6.33 21.94
N CYS A 108 -6.99 -5.57 22.49
CA CYS A 108 -7.29 -4.39 23.31
C CYS A 108 -7.87 -3.19 22.51
N GLY A 109 -7.80 -3.19 21.18
CA GLY A 109 -8.34 -2.15 20.30
C GLY A 109 -7.56 -0.83 20.28
N ALA A 110 -6.45 -0.71 21.00
CA ALA A 110 -5.69 0.55 21.07
C ALA A 110 -5.15 1.01 19.70
N CYS A 111 -4.74 0.06 18.86
CA CYS A 111 -4.27 0.32 17.49
C CYS A 111 -5.41 0.81 16.56
N GLU A 112 -6.61 0.24 16.68
CA GLU A 112 -7.78 0.64 15.89
C GLU A 112 -8.24 2.06 16.23
N LYS A 113 -8.26 2.41 17.53
CA LYS A 113 -8.61 3.77 17.99
C LYS A 113 -7.68 4.85 17.43
N ARG A 114 -6.41 4.50 17.20
CA ARG A 114 -5.41 5.43 16.65
C ARG A 114 -5.35 5.45 15.13
N CYS A 115 -5.99 4.47 14.46
CA CYS A 115 -5.89 4.32 13.01
C CYS A 115 -6.69 5.40 12.27
N PRO A 116 -6.05 6.32 11.52
CA PRO A 116 -6.77 7.34 10.77
C PRO A 116 -7.57 6.76 9.59
N PHE A 117 -7.25 5.51 9.19
CA PHE A 117 -7.90 4.81 8.09
C PHE A 117 -8.93 3.78 8.55
N LYS A 118 -9.24 3.72 9.86
CA LYS A 118 -10.23 2.82 10.45
C LYS A 118 -10.03 1.34 10.05
N VAL A 119 -8.80 0.89 10.01
CA VAL A 119 -8.46 -0.50 9.68
C VAL A 119 -8.90 -1.42 10.82
N THR A 120 -9.56 -2.53 10.50
CA THR A 120 -9.93 -3.59 11.43
C THR A 120 -8.71 -4.43 11.81
N VAL A 121 -7.83 -3.84 12.63
CA VAL A 121 -6.53 -4.43 12.96
C VAL A 121 -6.66 -5.76 13.70
N ILE A 122 -7.62 -5.87 14.63
CA ILE A 122 -7.85 -7.11 15.38
C ILE A 122 -8.19 -8.26 14.44
N GLN A 123 -9.02 -8.00 13.44
CA GLN A 123 -9.35 -8.99 12.42
C GLN A 123 -8.12 -9.39 11.60
N ASN A 124 -7.31 -8.41 11.19
CA ASN A 124 -6.06 -8.68 10.48
C ASN A 124 -5.09 -9.54 11.31
N MET A 125 -4.99 -9.30 12.62
CA MET A 125 -4.17 -10.15 13.50
C MET A 125 -4.69 -11.59 13.54
N GLN A 126 -6.00 -11.77 13.70
CA GLN A 126 -6.62 -13.10 13.69
C GLN A 126 -6.40 -13.85 12.37
N GLU A 127 -6.48 -13.13 11.25
CA GLU A 127 -6.23 -13.68 9.93
C GLU A 127 -4.74 -14.03 9.73
N ALA A 128 -3.84 -13.17 10.19
CA ALA A 128 -2.40 -13.44 10.15
C ALA A 128 -2.03 -14.70 10.93
N VAL A 129 -2.64 -14.94 12.10
CA VAL A 129 -2.46 -16.20 12.86
C VAL A 129 -2.87 -17.42 12.02
N LYS A 130 -4.00 -17.34 11.30
CA LYS A 130 -4.45 -18.45 10.44
C LYS A 130 -3.50 -18.71 9.27
N VAL A 131 -2.93 -17.65 8.70
CA VAL A 131 -2.05 -17.72 7.51
C VAL A 131 -0.64 -18.19 7.90
N PHE A 132 -0.08 -17.66 8.99
CA PHE A 132 1.31 -17.91 9.38
C PHE A 132 1.47 -18.92 10.49
N GLY A 133 0.40 -19.27 11.24
CA GLY A 133 0.43 -20.25 12.32
C GLY A 133 1.02 -19.74 13.64
N MET A 134 1.26 -18.43 13.76
CA MET A 134 1.89 -17.83 14.94
C MET A 134 1.43 -16.38 15.17
#